data_cfade8503147560b098ff6bf8d51eae1
#
_entry.id   cfade8503147560b098ff6bf8d51eae1
#
_cell.length_a   1.000
_cell.length_b   1.000
_cell.length_c   1.000
_cell.angle_alpha   90.00
_cell.angle_beta   90.00
_cell.angle_gamma   90.00
#
_symmetry.space_group_name_H-M   'P 1'
#
loop_
_entity.id
_entity.type
_entity.pdbx_description
1 polymer ?
#
loop_
_entity_poly.entity_id
_entity_poly.type
_entity_poly.pdbx_seq_one_letter_code
_entity_poly.pdbx_strand_id
1 'polypeptide(L)'
;MKLKQTGSVFLNHGLWYYSVQLPGESKRKQVPLKAPGAKHTMREDRPRKMAEEAAARYWEEHTRQAKRHDPAGATVAELCAMWADHAREYYRPSAATNAILGVRMFRDMFGSAAVAELTHTDMLKLRDALVRSGVCRTTVNRRLWIVKAMMEWALDEALIPATVKAELTQVKGVKRGRTTAPERPPVRPVDDATIEATVARMMPNTADMVRVHRLTGMRPCELCGLKWSLIDTSRTPWIYRVPPELNKNSWRGEIGQPRVVLIGPKARAILERHKGDDIPFSPLRSMAEHMATRKAARVTPVYARTKSPHVPRVLGEKWTSDAYTKTIRAACQKANLTPWGANRLRHAFGTEVRRSFGLEAARAVLGHTNGGCVTDIYSFDAMEEEMIRQAAPAVEALG
;
A
#
# COMPACT_ATOMS: atom_id res chain seq x y z
N MET A 1 3.30 -1.99 -29.24
CA MET A 1 2.48 -2.47 -30.38
C MET A 1 2.16 -3.94 -30.09
N LYS A 2 0.88 -4.36 -30.00
CA LYS A 2 0.56 -5.79 -29.83
C LYS A 2 1.00 -6.52 -31.10
N LEU A 3 1.87 -7.52 -30.96
CA LEU A 3 2.22 -8.40 -32.08
C LEU A 3 0.93 -9.06 -32.56
N LYS A 4 0.63 -8.90 -33.84
CA LYS A 4 -0.56 -9.53 -34.44
C LYS A 4 -0.36 -11.05 -34.40
N GLN A 5 -1.33 -11.75 -33.79
CA GLN A 5 -1.30 -13.22 -33.77
C GLN A 5 -1.19 -13.75 -35.19
N THR A 6 -0.19 -14.62 -35.43
CA THR A 6 0.02 -15.29 -36.73
C THR A 6 -0.23 -16.76 -36.54
N GLY A 7 -0.77 -17.41 -37.59
CA GLY A 7 -1.02 -18.84 -37.58
C GLY A 7 -2.51 -19.20 -37.71
N SER A 8 -2.78 -20.48 -37.84
CA SER A 8 -4.15 -21.01 -38.05
C SER A 8 -4.43 -22.21 -37.15
N VAL A 9 -5.67 -22.30 -36.70
CA VAL A 9 -6.19 -23.43 -35.93
C VAL A 9 -6.81 -24.42 -36.93
N PHE A 10 -6.49 -25.69 -36.81
CA PHE A 10 -6.98 -26.75 -37.71
C PHE A 10 -7.18 -28.07 -36.95
N LEU A 11 -7.99 -28.96 -37.53
CA LEU A 11 -8.17 -30.33 -37.07
C LEU A 11 -7.20 -31.27 -37.82
N ASN A 12 -6.59 -32.15 -37.02
CA ASN A 12 -5.78 -33.27 -37.58
C ASN A 12 -6.11 -34.53 -36.76
N HIS A 13 -6.58 -35.58 -37.45
CA HIS A 13 -7.02 -36.83 -36.82
C HIS A 13 -7.99 -36.64 -35.67
N GLY A 14 -9.00 -35.74 -35.80
CA GLY A 14 -10.00 -35.44 -34.78
C GLY A 14 -9.50 -34.66 -33.56
N LEU A 15 -8.32 -34.08 -33.64
CA LEU A 15 -7.70 -33.28 -32.57
C LEU A 15 -7.38 -31.88 -33.07
N TRP A 16 -7.52 -30.88 -32.18
CA TRP A 16 -7.22 -29.48 -32.50
C TRP A 16 -5.74 -29.14 -32.35
N TYR A 17 -5.20 -28.53 -33.39
CA TYR A 17 -3.81 -28.05 -33.48
C TYR A 17 -3.75 -26.58 -33.88
N TYR A 18 -2.67 -25.92 -33.47
CA TYR A 18 -2.30 -24.57 -33.86
C TYR A 18 -1.01 -24.59 -34.67
N SER A 19 -1.11 -24.20 -35.94
CA SER A 19 0.06 -24.01 -36.81
C SER A 19 0.58 -22.60 -36.65
N VAL A 20 1.75 -22.43 -36.02
CA VAL A 20 2.30 -21.14 -35.67
C VAL A 20 3.79 -21.05 -35.95
N GLN A 21 4.24 -19.85 -36.32
CA GLN A 21 5.65 -19.49 -36.34
C GLN A 21 5.83 -18.36 -35.29
N LEU A 22 6.57 -18.65 -34.24
CA LEU A 22 6.85 -17.68 -33.19
C LEU A 22 7.92 -16.67 -33.62
N PRO A 23 7.92 -15.44 -33.11
CA PRO A 23 8.99 -14.47 -33.38
C PRO A 23 10.34 -15.04 -32.99
N GLY A 24 11.33 -14.94 -33.93
CA GLY A 24 12.68 -15.49 -33.74
C GLY A 24 12.85 -16.96 -34.19
N GLU A 25 11.78 -17.68 -34.49
CA GLU A 25 11.87 -19.05 -35.04
C GLU A 25 11.90 -19.05 -36.57
N SER A 26 12.79 -19.85 -37.17
CA SER A 26 12.93 -19.97 -38.62
C SER A 26 11.87 -20.87 -39.24
N LYS A 27 11.26 -21.77 -38.45
CA LYS A 27 10.29 -22.78 -38.98
C LYS A 27 8.95 -22.67 -38.26
N ARG A 28 7.88 -22.93 -39.01
CA ARG A 28 6.52 -23.07 -38.49
C ARG A 28 6.38 -24.42 -37.77
N LYS A 29 5.77 -24.43 -36.59
CA LYS A 29 5.49 -25.64 -35.80
C LYS A 29 3.99 -25.87 -35.61
N GLN A 30 3.61 -27.12 -35.39
CA GLN A 30 2.25 -27.50 -35.06
C GLN A 30 2.17 -27.87 -33.59
N VAL A 31 1.30 -27.18 -32.84
CA VAL A 31 1.17 -27.32 -31.39
C VAL A 31 -0.20 -27.91 -31.06
N PRO A 32 -0.27 -29.03 -30.32
CA PRO A 32 -1.54 -29.57 -29.88
C PRO A 32 -2.22 -28.63 -28.86
N LEU A 33 -3.48 -28.29 -29.11
CA LEU A 33 -4.24 -27.38 -28.27
C LEU A 33 -4.91 -28.12 -27.12
N LYS A 34 -4.77 -27.59 -25.89
CA LYS A 34 -5.35 -28.14 -24.66
C LYS A 34 -6.28 -27.13 -23.99
N ALA A 35 -7.35 -27.63 -23.37
CA ALA A 35 -8.17 -26.81 -22.49
C ALA A 35 -7.40 -26.46 -21.19
N PRO A 36 -7.73 -25.37 -20.49
CA PRO A 36 -7.09 -25.02 -19.22
C PRO A 36 -7.11 -26.18 -18.23
N GLY A 37 -5.92 -26.56 -17.71
CA GLY A 37 -5.76 -27.68 -16.77
C GLY A 37 -5.88 -29.08 -17.37
N ALA A 38 -6.13 -29.25 -18.66
CA ALA A 38 -6.27 -30.55 -19.28
C ALA A 38 -4.91 -31.18 -19.65
N LYS A 39 -4.78 -32.48 -19.42
CA LYS A 39 -3.60 -33.26 -19.80
C LYS A 39 -3.59 -33.62 -21.30
N HIS A 40 -4.77 -33.74 -21.91
CA HIS A 40 -4.93 -34.22 -23.28
C HIS A 40 -5.32 -33.11 -24.26
N THR A 41 -4.98 -33.29 -25.52
CA THR A 41 -5.35 -32.40 -26.64
C THR A 41 -6.86 -32.36 -26.81
N MET A 42 -7.41 -31.20 -27.17
CA MET A 42 -8.85 -31.03 -27.42
C MET A 42 -9.27 -31.83 -28.67
N ARG A 43 -10.38 -32.55 -28.54
CA ARG A 43 -11.00 -33.30 -29.63
C ARG A 43 -11.94 -32.40 -30.45
N GLU A 44 -12.34 -32.91 -31.63
CA GLU A 44 -13.25 -32.24 -32.58
C GLU A 44 -14.66 -31.94 -32.01
N ASP A 45 -15.08 -32.64 -30.97
CA ASP A 45 -16.33 -32.38 -30.24
C ASP A 45 -16.36 -31.04 -29.53
N ARG A 46 -15.21 -30.39 -29.34
CA ARG A 46 -15.10 -29.06 -28.77
C ARG A 46 -15.25 -27.97 -29.84
N PRO A 47 -16.00 -26.87 -29.52
CA PRO A 47 -16.19 -25.76 -30.45
C PRO A 47 -14.87 -25.16 -30.95
N ARG A 48 -14.78 -24.84 -32.21
CA ARG A 48 -13.62 -24.17 -32.83
C ARG A 48 -13.20 -22.91 -32.09
N LYS A 49 -14.17 -22.15 -31.52
CA LYS A 49 -13.92 -20.96 -30.70
C LYS A 49 -13.01 -21.25 -29.49
N MET A 50 -13.20 -22.39 -28.81
CA MET A 50 -12.34 -22.80 -27.69
C MET A 50 -10.91 -23.12 -28.14
N ALA A 51 -10.75 -23.69 -29.34
CA ALA A 51 -9.43 -23.91 -29.89
C ALA A 51 -8.74 -22.61 -30.30
N GLU A 52 -9.47 -21.63 -30.82
CA GLU A 52 -8.95 -20.29 -31.12
C GLU A 52 -8.54 -19.53 -29.85
N GLU A 53 -9.32 -19.64 -28.76
CA GLU A 53 -8.97 -19.07 -27.45
C GLU A 53 -7.72 -19.76 -26.85
N ALA A 54 -7.57 -21.07 -27.01
CA ALA A 54 -6.38 -21.79 -26.59
C ALA A 54 -5.15 -21.41 -27.41
N ALA A 55 -5.31 -21.20 -28.72
CA ALA A 55 -4.26 -20.70 -29.61
C ALA A 55 -3.82 -19.27 -29.25
N ALA A 56 -4.78 -18.40 -28.91
CA ALA A 56 -4.50 -17.05 -28.45
C ALA A 56 -3.69 -17.05 -27.14
N ARG A 57 -4.08 -17.89 -26.16
CA ARG A 57 -3.31 -18.06 -24.90
C ARG A 57 -1.90 -18.58 -25.17
N TYR A 58 -1.76 -19.61 -26.01
CA TYR A 58 -0.46 -20.15 -26.39
C TYR A 58 0.42 -19.07 -27.04
N TRP A 59 -0.14 -18.27 -27.97
CA TRP A 59 0.54 -17.15 -28.60
C TRP A 59 1.00 -16.10 -27.58
N GLU A 60 0.11 -15.67 -26.68
CA GLU A 60 0.44 -14.68 -25.64
C GLU A 60 1.54 -15.17 -24.70
N GLU A 61 1.48 -16.42 -24.25
CA GLU A 61 2.47 -17.02 -23.36
C GLU A 61 3.85 -17.10 -24.04
N HIS A 62 3.92 -17.63 -25.27
CA HIS A 62 5.19 -17.83 -25.96
C HIS A 62 5.75 -16.55 -26.59
N THR A 63 4.94 -15.59 -26.96
CA THR A 63 5.43 -14.26 -27.34
C THR A 63 5.83 -13.42 -26.15
N ARG A 64 5.23 -13.65 -24.96
CA ARG A 64 5.71 -13.09 -23.70
C ARG A 64 7.06 -13.65 -23.31
N GLN A 65 7.31 -14.95 -23.51
CA GLN A 65 8.61 -15.60 -23.29
C GLN A 65 9.66 -15.22 -24.34
N ALA A 66 9.29 -15.11 -25.61
CA ALA A 66 10.20 -14.67 -26.68
C ALA A 66 10.65 -13.22 -26.50
N LYS A 67 9.77 -12.33 -25.99
CA LYS A 67 10.15 -10.97 -25.57
C LYS A 67 11.08 -10.95 -24.35
N ARG A 68 11.03 -11.98 -23.50
CA ARG A 68 11.97 -12.16 -22.38
C ARG A 68 13.37 -12.60 -22.83
N HIS A 69 13.54 -13.06 -24.06
CA HIS A 69 14.81 -13.63 -24.55
C HIS A 69 15.62 -12.72 -25.50
N ASP A 70 15.16 -11.49 -25.76
CA ASP A 70 16.00 -10.48 -26.43
C ASP A 70 16.31 -9.32 -25.46
N PRO A 71 17.37 -9.45 -24.63
CA PRO A 71 17.76 -8.42 -23.68
C PRO A 71 18.21 -7.12 -24.37
N ALA A 72 18.52 -7.16 -25.66
CA ALA A 72 19.07 -6.01 -26.38
C ALA A 72 17.99 -5.11 -27.02
N GLY A 73 16.76 -5.59 -27.19
CA GLY A 73 15.73 -4.92 -27.97
C GLY A 73 14.55 -4.31 -27.20
N ALA A 74 14.44 -4.56 -25.89
CA ALA A 74 13.33 -4.03 -25.11
C ALA A 74 13.45 -2.52 -24.92
N THR A 75 12.35 -1.78 -25.19
CA THR A 75 12.26 -0.35 -24.89
C THR A 75 12.03 -0.11 -23.39
N VAL A 76 12.38 1.09 -22.92
CA VAL A 76 12.11 1.52 -21.54
C VAL A 76 10.61 1.47 -21.21
N ALA A 77 9.74 1.78 -22.17
CA ALA A 77 8.29 1.72 -21.95
C ALA A 77 7.82 0.27 -21.72
N GLU A 78 8.35 -0.69 -22.48
CA GLU A 78 8.07 -2.12 -22.30
C GLU A 78 8.59 -2.62 -20.95
N LEU A 79 9.83 -2.27 -20.60
CA LEU A 79 10.39 -2.61 -19.28
C LEU A 79 9.55 -2.04 -18.12
N CYS A 80 9.12 -0.79 -18.21
CA CYS A 80 8.24 -0.20 -17.21
C CYS A 80 6.85 -0.87 -17.12
N ALA A 81 6.33 -1.38 -18.23
CA ALA A 81 5.08 -2.15 -18.23
C ALA A 81 5.25 -3.50 -17.53
N MET A 82 6.34 -4.22 -17.84
CA MET A 82 6.68 -5.49 -17.18
C MET A 82 6.92 -5.30 -15.67
N TRP A 83 7.63 -4.22 -15.30
CA TRP A 83 7.80 -3.83 -13.89
C TRP A 83 6.47 -3.56 -13.18
N ALA A 84 5.52 -2.91 -13.87
CA ALA A 84 4.21 -2.63 -13.29
C ALA A 84 3.42 -3.91 -13.00
N ASP A 85 3.51 -4.92 -13.88
CA ASP A 85 2.88 -6.23 -13.67
C ASP A 85 3.56 -6.98 -12.52
N HIS A 86 4.89 -7.06 -12.51
CA HIS A 86 5.66 -7.61 -11.38
C HIS A 86 5.30 -6.90 -10.06
N ALA A 87 5.24 -5.57 -10.07
CA ALA A 87 4.94 -4.81 -8.85
C ALA A 87 3.54 -5.11 -8.29
N ARG A 88 2.53 -5.36 -9.14
CA ARG A 88 1.18 -5.73 -8.71
C ARG A 88 1.12 -7.12 -8.08
N GLU A 89 1.96 -8.03 -8.54
CA GLU A 89 2.03 -9.39 -8.01
C GLU A 89 2.88 -9.47 -6.73
N TYR A 90 4.01 -8.77 -6.72
CA TYR A 90 5.03 -8.90 -5.69
C TYR A 90 4.78 -8.00 -4.48
N TYR A 91 4.33 -6.74 -4.69
CA TYR A 91 4.15 -5.78 -3.60
C TYR A 91 2.70 -5.68 -3.12
N ARG A 92 2.52 -5.19 -1.89
CA ARG A 92 1.22 -4.72 -1.39
C ARG A 92 0.64 -3.64 -2.30
N PRO A 93 -0.70 -3.50 -2.42
CA PRO A 93 -1.33 -2.54 -3.35
C PRO A 93 -0.78 -1.11 -3.27
N SER A 94 -0.55 -0.59 -2.06
CA SER A 94 0.02 0.76 -1.88
C SER A 94 1.50 0.86 -2.28
N ALA A 95 2.29 -0.19 -2.06
CA ALA A 95 3.69 -0.26 -2.46
C ALA A 95 3.79 -0.45 -3.98
N ALA A 96 2.94 -1.29 -4.57
CA ALA A 96 2.82 -1.47 -6.02
C ALA A 96 2.50 -0.15 -6.72
N THR A 97 1.51 0.59 -6.23
CA THR A 97 1.18 1.93 -6.76
C THR A 97 2.38 2.87 -6.70
N ASN A 98 3.13 2.88 -5.59
CA ASN A 98 4.33 3.71 -5.46
C ASN A 98 5.46 3.26 -6.40
N ALA A 99 5.64 1.96 -6.61
CA ALA A 99 6.64 1.40 -7.53
C ALA A 99 6.32 1.81 -8.99
N ILE A 100 5.06 1.70 -9.39
CA ILE A 100 4.58 2.10 -10.73
C ILE A 100 4.72 3.61 -10.95
N LEU A 101 4.26 4.43 -10.00
CA LEU A 101 4.39 5.88 -10.08
C LEU A 101 5.84 6.36 -10.02
N GLY A 102 6.71 5.60 -9.34
CA GLY A 102 8.11 5.93 -9.19
C GLY A 102 8.90 5.91 -10.49
N VAL A 103 8.55 5.04 -11.43
CA VAL A 103 9.20 4.91 -12.74
C VAL A 103 8.56 5.79 -13.83
N ARG A 104 7.44 6.48 -13.52
CA ARG A 104 6.69 7.24 -14.53
C ARG A 104 7.54 8.26 -15.28
N MET A 105 8.28 9.11 -14.56
CA MET A 105 9.11 10.15 -15.21
C MET A 105 10.22 9.53 -16.05
N PHE A 106 10.81 8.42 -15.62
CA PHE A 106 11.80 7.68 -16.39
C PHE A 106 11.21 7.17 -17.71
N ARG A 107 10.03 6.56 -17.66
CA ARG A 107 9.27 6.13 -18.83
C ARG A 107 8.92 7.31 -19.75
N ASP A 108 8.46 8.43 -19.18
CA ASP A 108 8.02 9.59 -19.97
C ASP A 108 9.20 10.27 -20.67
N MET A 109 10.43 10.19 -20.12
CA MET A 109 11.65 10.75 -20.71
C MET A 109 12.32 9.82 -21.73
N PHE A 110 12.34 8.52 -21.48
CA PHE A 110 13.15 7.57 -22.24
C PHE A 110 12.35 6.42 -22.84
N GLY A 111 11.03 6.48 -22.82
CA GLY A 111 10.15 5.35 -23.16
C GLY A 111 10.41 4.68 -24.51
N SER A 112 10.81 5.45 -25.53
CA SER A 112 11.12 4.93 -26.86
C SER A 112 12.56 4.42 -27.03
N ALA A 113 13.45 4.72 -26.08
CA ALA A 113 14.85 4.28 -26.15
C ALA A 113 14.95 2.78 -25.84
N ALA A 114 15.90 2.10 -26.48
CA ALA A 114 16.27 0.75 -26.09
C ALA A 114 16.96 0.78 -24.73
N VAL A 115 16.59 -0.15 -23.83
CA VAL A 115 17.17 -0.18 -22.47
C VAL A 115 18.69 -0.39 -22.52
N ALA A 116 19.17 -1.14 -23.50
CA ALA A 116 20.59 -1.41 -23.71
C ALA A 116 21.42 -0.16 -24.08
N GLU A 117 20.79 0.89 -24.58
CA GLU A 117 21.45 2.15 -24.98
C GLU A 117 21.49 3.19 -23.85
N LEU A 118 20.83 2.92 -22.72
CA LEU A 118 20.81 3.84 -21.59
C LEU A 118 22.16 3.92 -20.91
N THR A 119 22.55 5.15 -20.57
CA THR A 119 23.84 5.46 -19.99
C THR A 119 23.70 6.07 -18.59
N HIS A 120 24.80 6.15 -17.87
CA HIS A 120 24.90 6.91 -16.63
C HIS A 120 24.39 8.36 -16.79
N THR A 121 24.68 9.00 -17.94
CA THR A 121 24.22 10.37 -18.25
C THR A 121 22.71 10.48 -18.27
N ASP A 122 21.98 9.47 -18.72
CA ASP A 122 20.52 9.51 -18.78
C ASP A 122 19.91 9.43 -17.37
N MET A 123 20.52 8.67 -16.47
CA MET A 123 20.13 8.70 -15.06
C MET A 123 20.46 10.03 -14.37
N LEU A 124 21.52 10.72 -14.76
CA LEU A 124 21.79 12.11 -14.30
C LEU A 124 20.71 13.07 -14.82
N LYS A 125 20.33 12.97 -16.10
CA LYS A 125 19.21 13.75 -16.68
C LYS A 125 17.90 13.51 -15.93
N LEU A 126 17.58 12.25 -15.59
CA LEU A 126 16.40 11.91 -14.79
C LEU A 126 16.47 12.55 -13.40
N ARG A 127 17.60 12.45 -12.71
CA ARG A 127 17.79 13.06 -11.39
C ARG A 127 17.55 14.57 -11.44
N ASP A 128 18.13 15.24 -12.42
CA ASP A 128 18.02 16.68 -12.58
C ASP A 128 16.61 17.11 -12.99
N ALA A 129 15.90 16.32 -13.81
CA ALA A 129 14.49 16.52 -14.12
C ALA A 129 13.60 16.36 -12.88
N LEU A 130 13.87 15.36 -12.04
CA LEU A 130 13.19 15.17 -10.77
C LEU A 130 13.38 16.35 -9.81
N VAL A 131 14.59 16.90 -9.74
CA VAL A 131 14.87 18.11 -8.95
C VAL A 131 14.09 19.30 -9.49
N ARG A 132 14.14 19.56 -10.80
CA ARG A 132 13.39 20.66 -11.47
C ARG A 132 11.89 20.53 -11.34
N SER A 133 11.34 19.32 -11.17
CA SER A 133 9.90 19.12 -10.96
C SER A 133 9.37 19.66 -9.63
N GLY A 134 10.22 20.18 -8.75
CA GLY A 134 9.82 20.78 -7.47
C GLY A 134 9.42 19.75 -6.39
N VAL A 135 9.58 18.45 -6.63
CA VAL A 135 9.34 17.44 -5.59
C VAL A 135 10.44 17.49 -4.53
N CYS A 136 10.10 17.18 -3.28
CA CYS A 136 11.09 17.23 -2.20
C CYS A 136 12.22 16.20 -2.40
N ARG A 137 13.42 16.54 -1.88
CA ARG A 137 14.64 15.72 -1.98
C ARG A 137 14.43 14.25 -1.66
N THR A 138 13.69 13.94 -0.60
CA THR A 138 13.40 12.55 -0.22
C THR A 138 12.57 11.82 -1.28
N THR A 139 11.70 12.53 -2.00
CA THR A 139 10.92 11.99 -3.12
C THR A 139 11.81 11.78 -4.34
N VAL A 140 12.72 12.72 -4.64
CA VAL A 140 13.74 12.54 -5.70
C VAL A 140 14.52 11.25 -5.46
N ASN A 141 15.11 11.11 -4.28
CA ASN A 141 15.91 9.94 -3.94
C ASN A 141 15.09 8.64 -3.95
N ARG A 142 13.85 8.68 -3.51
CA ARG A 142 12.96 7.51 -3.56
C ARG A 142 12.65 7.08 -5.00
N ARG A 143 12.38 8.03 -5.90
CA ARG A 143 12.11 7.71 -7.32
C ARG A 143 13.35 7.14 -8.01
N LEU A 144 14.53 7.72 -7.76
CA LEU A 144 15.79 7.16 -8.25
C LEU A 144 16.02 5.74 -7.72
N TRP A 145 15.75 5.51 -6.43
CA TRP A 145 15.84 4.18 -5.83
C TRP A 145 14.88 3.18 -6.50
N ILE A 146 13.65 3.58 -6.80
CA ILE A 146 12.67 2.70 -7.47
C ILE A 146 13.13 2.33 -8.88
N VAL A 147 13.68 3.28 -9.65
CA VAL A 147 14.26 2.97 -10.97
C VAL A 147 15.42 1.98 -10.85
N LYS A 148 16.29 2.17 -9.86
CA LYS A 148 17.39 1.22 -9.60
C LYS A 148 16.88 -0.18 -9.20
N ALA A 149 15.85 -0.24 -8.35
CA ALA A 149 15.22 -1.51 -7.98
C ALA A 149 14.58 -2.21 -9.19
N MET A 150 14.00 -1.44 -10.11
CA MET A 150 13.52 -2.00 -11.40
C MET A 150 14.66 -2.56 -12.24
N MET A 151 15.83 -1.89 -12.27
CA MET A 151 17.01 -2.41 -13.01
C MET A 151 17.60 -3.65 -12.35
N GLU A 152 17.58 -3.74 -11.02
CA GLU A 152 17.99 -4.94 -10.30
C GLU A 152 17.08 -6.12 -10.66
N TRP A 153 15.77 -5.93 -10.52
CA TRP A 153 14.78 -6.93 -10.92
C TRP A 153 14.92 -7.33 -12.40
N ALA A 154 15.15 -6.36 -13.30
CA ALA A 154 15.31 -6.63 -14.73
C ALA A 154 16.58 -7.46 -15.03
N LEU A 155 17.65 -7.29 -14.24
CA LEU A 155 18.83 -8.15 -14.33
C LEU A 155 18.54 -9.57 -13.83
N ASP A 156 17.85 -9.71 -12.69
CA ASP A 156 17.47 -11.01 -12.11
C ASP A 156 16.58 -11.82 -13.06
N GLU A 157 15.72 -11.14 -13.84
CA GLU A 157 14.87 -11.73 -14.87
C GLU A 157 15.58 -11.86 -16.24
N ALA A 158 16.88 -11.58 -16.31
CA ALA A 158 17.69 -11.61 -17.54
C ALA A 158 17.12 -10.73 -18.68
N LEU A 159 16.46 -9.62 -18.35
CA LEU A 159 15.87 -8.67 -19.30
C LEU A 159 16.86 -7.58 -19.75
N ILE A 160 17.95 -7.39 -19.03
CA ILE A 160 18.99 -6.41 -19.32
C ILE A 160 20.39 -6.97 -19.04
N PRO A 161 21.43 -6.51 -19.74
CA PRO A 161 22.82 -6.87 -19.44
C PRO A 161 23.29 -6.27 -18.10
N ALA A 162 24.21 -6.95 -17.42
CA ALA A 162 24.80 -6.48 -16.15
C ALA A 162 25.53 -5.12 -16.31
N THR A 163 26.09 -4.85 -17.47
CA THR A 163 26.76 -3.58 -17.82
C THR A 163 25.81 -2.40 -17.74
N VAL A 164 24.61 -2.51 -18.32
CA VAL A 164 23.57 -1.47 -18.27
C VAL A 164 23.12 -1.22 -16.84
N LYS A 165 22.84 -2.28 -16.08
CA LYS A 165 22.49 -2.14 -14.66
C LYS A 165 23.60 -1.44 -13.88
N ALA A 166 24.85 -1.83 -14.08
CA ALA A 166 25.99 -1.23 -13.39
C ALA A 166 26.09 0.29 -13.66
N GLU A 167 25.96 0.72 -14.89
CA GLU A 167 25.97 2.15 -15.25
C GLU A 167 24.82 2.93 -14.61
N LEU A 168 23.59 2.44 -14.73
CA LEU A 168 22.42 3.16 -14.28
C LEU A 168 22.31 3.23 -12.74
N THR A 169 22.83 2.26 -12.02
CA THR A 169 22.75 2.23 -10.55
C THR A 169 23.82 3.04 -9.82
N GLN A 170 24.88 3.48 -10.51
CA GLN A 170 25.97 4.26 -9.91
C GLN A 170 25.55 5.69 -9.50
N VAL A 171 24.53 6.27 -10.12
CA VAL A 171 24.10 7.65 -9.83
C VAL A 171 23.70 7.78 -8.36
N LYS A 172 24.39 8.65 -7.64
CA LYS A 172 24.12 8.91 -6.22
C LYS A 172 22.87 9.79 -6.06
N GLY A 173 22.15 9.55 -4.97
CA GLY A 173 21.04 10.39 -4.56
C GLY A 173 21.48 11.81 -4.20
N VAL A 174 20.52 12.71 -4.14
CA VAL A 174 20.73 14.13 -3.84
C VAL A 174 20.96 14.32 -2.33
N LYS A 175 22.04 15.00 -1.96
CA LYS A 175 22.36 15.35 -0.57
C LYS A 175 21.60 16.59 -0.13
N ARG A 176 21.31 16.65 1.18
CA ARG A 176 20.62 17.80 1.80
C ARG A 176 21.41 19.10 1.57
N GLY A 177 20.71 20.17 1.19
CA GLY A 177 21.29 21.50 0.96
C GLY A 177 22.20 21.59 -0.28
N ARG A 178 22.25 20.55 -1.14
CA ARG A 178 23.13 20.55 -2.33
C ARG A 178 22.37 20.75 -3.65
N THR A 179 21.05 20.94 -3.61
CA THR A 179 20.21 21.22 -4.78
C THR A 179 19.03 22.10 -4.40
N THR A 180 18.28 22.55 -5.39
CA THR A 180 17.06 23.33 -5.23
C THR A 180 15.86 22.50 -4.81
N ALA A 181 15.98 21.17 -4.68
CA ALA A 181 14.90 20.31 -4.24
C ALA A 181 14.45 20.66 -2.82
N PRO A 182 13.15 20.96 -2.59
CA PRO A 182 12.67 21.38 -1.29
C PRO A 182 12.90 20.29 -0.21
N GLU A 183 13.18 20.73 1.00
CA GLU A 183 13.21 19.87 2.18
C GLU A 183 11.85 19.89 2.89
N ARG A 184 11.34 18.73 3.27
CA ARG A 184 10.17 18.68 4.13
C ARG A 184 10.55 19.01 5.56
N PRO A 185 9.81 19.88 6.25
CA PRO A 185 10.02 20.08 7.67
C PRO A 185 9.80 18.77 8.44
N PRO A 186 10.50 18.55 9.54
CA PRO A 186 10.30 17.38 10.37
C PRO A 186 8.85 17.35 10.89
N VAL A 187 8.23 16.16 10.85
CA VAL A 187 6.89 15.95 11.39
C VAL A 187 6.98 16.02 12.91
N ARG A 188 6.40 17.07 13.50
CA ARG A 188 6.34 17.26 14.96
C ARG A 188 5.07 16.64 15.52
N PRO A 189 5.06 16.21 16.80
CA PRO A 189 3.85 15.86 17.52
C PRO A 189 2.81 16.98 17.43
N VAL A 190 1.54 16.66 17.59
CA VAL A 190 0.48 17.64 17.83
C VAL A 190 0.24 17.72 19.34
N ASP A 191 0.06 18.91 19.86
CA ASP A 191 -0.21 19.13 21.28
C ASP A 191 -1.70 18.85 21.62
N ASP A 192 -1.96 18.56 22.89
CA ASP A 192 -3.29 18.15 23.35
C ASP A 192 -4.32 19.28 23.23
N ALA A 193 -3.92 20.55 23.38
CA ALA A 193 -4.82 21.70 23.18
C ALA A 193 -5.31 21.80 21.75
N THR A 194 -4.40 21.62 20.80
CA THR A 194 -4.74 21.55 19.36
C THR A 194 -5.63 20.34 19.05
N ILE A 195 -5.39 19.19 19.70
CA ILE A 195 -6.22 17.99 19.54
C ILE A 195 -7.64 18.28 20.00
N GLU A 196 -7.83 18.78 21.23
CA GLU A 196 -9.16 19.04 21.79
C GLU A 196 -9.92 20.13 21.03
N ALA A 197 -9.26 21.19 20.58
CA ALA A 197 -9.87 22.19 19.71
C ALA A 197 -10.33 21.61 18.37
N THR A 198 -9.58 20.65 17.81
CA THR A 198 -9.97 19.93 16.59
C THR A 198 -11.16 19.01 16.84
N VAL A 199 -11.12 18.24 17.92
CA VAL A 199 -12.13 17.24 18.31
C VAL A 199 -13.48 17.90 18.61
N ALA A 200 -13.48 19.11 19.19
CA ALA A 200 -14.69 19.90 19.41
C ALA A 200 -15.49 20.23 18.13
N ARG A 201 -14.89 20.07 16.96
CA ARG A 201 -15.51 20.27 15.63
C ARG A 201 -15.87 18.97 14.92
N MET A 202 -15.80 17.83 15.62
CA MET A 202 -16.08 16.50 15.07
C MET A 202 -17.39 15.93 15.61
N MET A 203 -17.92 14.90 14.94
CA MET A 203 -18.99 14.08 15.48
C MET A 203 -18.47 13.21 16.62
N PRO A 204 -19.30 12.92 17.65
CA PRO A 204 -18.86 12.21 18.86
C PRO A 204 -18.09 10.92 18.57
N ASN A 205 -18.61 10.04 17.70
CA ASN A 205 -17.93 8.80 17.33
C ASN A 205 -16.52 9.02 16.73
N THR A 206 -16.37 10.02 15.85
CA THR A 206 -15.05 10.34 15.26
C THR A 206 -14.15 11.08 16.24
N ALA A 207 -14.71 11.89 17.14
CA ALA A 207 -14.00 12.57 18.22
C ALA A 207 -13.35 11.55 19.16
N ASP A 208 -14.13 10.56 19.59
CA ASP A 208 -13.66 9.48 20.45
C ASP A 208 -12.62 8.59 19.74
N MET A 209 -12.77 8.37 18.43
CA MET A 209 -11.75 7.70 17.61
C MET A 209 -10.39 8.45 17.67
N VAL A 210 -10.39 9.78 17.61
CA VAL A 210 -9.16 10.59 17.74
C VAL A 210 -8.56 10.46 19.13
N ARG A 211 -9.37 10.50 20.17
CA ARG A 211 -8.91 10.36 21.57
C ARG A 211 -8.30 8.98 21.84
N VAL A 212 -8.97 7.90 21.39
CA VAL A 212 -8.40 6.54 21.50
C VAL A 212 -7.08 6.43 20.74
N HIS A 213 -6.98 7.05 19.57
CA HIS A 213 -5.73 7.06 18.79
C HIS A 213 -4.60 7.77 19.56
N ARG A 214 -4.89 8.90 20.19
CA ARG A 214 -3.95 9.66 21.02
C ARG A 214 -3.46 8.85 22.22
N LEU A 215 -4.35 8.09 22.85
CA LEU A 215 -4.09 7.32 24.08
C LEU A 215 -3.42 5.95 23.83
N THR A 216 -3.44 5.43 22.60
CA THR A 216 -2.90 4.10 22.28
C THR A 216 -1.69 4.15 21.37
N GLY A 217 -1.51 5.25 20.63
CA GLY A 217 -0.43 5.40 19.67
C GLY A 217 -0.41 4.37 18.55
N MET A 218 -1.48 3.63 18.29
CA MET A 218 -1.58 2.67 17.21
C MET A 218 -1.43 3.35 15.83
N ARG A 219 -1.19 2.58 14.77
CA ARG A 219 -1.16 3.17 13.41
C ARG A 219 -2.58 3.51 12.95
N PRO A 220 -2.77 4.54 12.09
CA PRO A 220 -4.11 4.88 11.57
C PRO A 220 -4.86 3.70 10.95
N CYS A 221 -4.18 2.80 10.23
CA CYS A 221 -4.80 1.61 9.67
C CYS A 221 -5.21 0.58 10.73
N GLU A 222 -4.43 0.44 11.81
CA GLU A 222 -4.74 -0.43 12.94
C GLU A 222 -6.02 0.05 13.64
N LEU A 223 -6.14 1.35 13.88
CA LEU A 223 -7.35 1.96 14.46
C LEU A 223 -8.58 1.83 13.55
N CYS A 224 -8.41 2.09 12.24
CA CYS A 224 -9.50 1.96 11.27
C CYS A 224 -10.00 0.52 11.12
N GLY A 225 -9.17 -0.46 11.46
CA GLY A 225 -9.53 -1.88 11.43
C GLY A 225 -9.85 -2.47 12.80
N LEU A 226 -9.92 -1.65 13.86
CA LEU A 226 -10.21 -2.09 15.21
C LEU A 226 -11.60 -2.74 15.29
N LYS A 227 -11.64 -3.93 15.94
CA LYS A 227 -12.86 -4.69 16.19
C LYS A 227 -12.87 -5.19 17.63
N TRP A 228 -14.04 -5.27 18.22
CA TRP A 228 -14.21 -5.84 19.56
C TRP A 228 -13.77 -7.29 19.65
N SER A 229 -14.07 -8.07 18.63
CA SER A 229 -13.66 -9.49 18.53
C SER A 229 -12.14 -9.71 18.53
N LEU A 230 -11.34 -8.65 18.32
CA LEU A 230 -9.88 -8.70 18.29
C LEU A 230 -9.24 -8.15 19.59
N ILE A 231 -10.05 -7.73 20.56
CA ILE A 231 -9.58 -7.19 21.83
C ILE A 231 -9.75 -8.25 22.93
N ASP A 232 -8.63 -8.65 23.51
CA ASP A 232 -8.61 -9.45 24.73
C ASP A 232 -8.87 -8.53 25.92
N THR A 233 -10.07 -8.64 26.52
CA THR A 233 -10.50 -7.85 27.67
C THR A 233 -10.30 -8.55 29.00
N SER A 234 -9.73 -9.77 29.01
CA SER A 234 -9.50 -10.55 30.24
C SER A 234 -8.29 -10.07 31.04
N ARG A 235 -7.44 -9.23 30.44
CA ARG A 235 -6.21 -8.70 31.04
C ARG A 235 -6.30 -7.18 31.26
N THR A 236 -5.42 -6.67 32.11
CA THR A 236 -5.21 -5.23 32.31
C THR A 236 -3.73 -4.93 32.10
N PRO A 237 -3.36 -4.03 31.15
CA PRO A 237 -4.22 -3.36 30.16
C PRO A 237 -4.84 -4.34 29.15
N TRP A 238 -5.94 -3.95 28.48
CA TRP A 238 -6.51 -4.76 27.39
C TRP A 238 -5.53 -4.88 26.24
N ILE A 239 -5.61 -5.99 25.51
CA ILE A 239 -4.69 -6.31 24.43
C ILE A 239 -5.47 -6.39 23.10
N TYR A 240 -5.18 -5.49 22.18
CA TYR A 240 -5.64 -5.58 20.80
C TYR A 240 -4.59 -6.28 19.96
N ARG A 241 -4.91 -7.47 19.45
CA ARG A 241 -4.06 -8.21 18.50
C ARG A 241 -4.36 -7.76 17.08
N VAL A 242 -3.40 -7.02 16.50
CA VAL A 242 -3.54 -6.46 15.15
C VAL A 242 -3.47 -7.60 14.13
N PRO A 243 -4.50 -7.77 13.27
CA PRO A 243 -4.48 -8.81 12.25
C PRO A 243 -3.36 -8.59 11.23
N PRO A 244 -2.81 -9.67 10.63
CA PRO A 244 -1.68 -9.61 9.71
C PRO A 244 -1.89 -8.64 8.53
N GLU A 245 -3.10 -8.53 8.00
CA GLU A 245 -3.44 -7.65 6.89
C GLU A 245 -3.32 -6.15 7.24
N LEU A 246 -3.47 -5.79 8.50
CA LEU A 246 -3.28 -4.43 9.00
C LEU A 246 -1.86 -4.18 9.51
N ASN A 247 -1.10 -5.24 9.77
CA ASN A 247 0.29 -5.12 10.21
C ASN A 247 1.19 -4.79 9.02
N LYS A 248 1.87 -3.64 9.07
CA LYS A 248 2.77 -3.18 8.00
C LYS A 248 3.93 -4.16 7.73
N ASN A 249 4.33 -4.92 8.73
CA ASN A 249 5.49 -5.83 8.66
C ASN A 249 5.10 -7.27 8.29
N SER A 250 3.81 -7.57 8.09
CA SER A 250 3.29 -8.85 7.65
C SER A 250 2.73 -8.75 6.23
N TRP A 251 3.09 -9.67 5.34
CA TRP A 251 2.59 -9.70 3.98
C TRP A 251 2.53 -11.13 3.43
N ARG A 252 1.44 -11.49 2.74
CA ARG A 252 1.24 -12.78 2.06
C ARG A 252 1.42 -14.01 2.96
N GLY A 253 1.01 -13.94 4.23
CA GLY A 253 1.14 -15.07 5.14
C GLY A 253 2.55 -15.30 5.69
N GLU A 254 3.49 -14.41 5.40
CA GLU A 254 4.75 -14.39 6.14
C GLU A 254 4.44 -14.24 7.62
N ILE A 255 5.07 -15.11 8.44
CA ILE A 255 5.00 -15.03 9.89
C ILE A 255 5.79 -13.78 10.30
N GLY A 256 5.13 -12.63 10.16
CA GLY A 256 5.66 -11.38 10.68
C GLY A 256 5.55 -11.37 12.20
N GLN A 257 6.37 -10.56 12.84
CA GLN A 257 6.29 -10.39 14.28
C GLN A 257 4.87 -10.00 14.72
N PRO A 258 4.31 -10.60 15.77
CA PRO A 258 3.00 -10.25 16.27
C PRO A 258 2.97 -8.78 16.64
N ARG A 259 1.94 -8.08 16.20
CA ARG A 259 1.72 -6.68 16.56
C ARG A 259 0.57 -6.60 17.54
N VAL A 260 0.90 -6.25 18.79
CA VAL A 260 -0.08 -5.96 19.82
C VAL A 260 -0.15 -4.46 20.10
N VAL A 261 -1.32 -3.99 20.46
CA VAL A 261 -1.57 -2.64 20.98
C VAL A 261 -2.21 -2.77 22.35
N LEU A 262 -1.60 -2.14 23.35
CA LEU A 262 -2.16 -2.10 24.68
C LEU A 262 -3.18 -0.95 24.80
N ILE A 263 -4.29 -1.23 25.46
CA ILE A 263 -5.40 -0.29 25.68
C ILE A 263 -5.52 -0.06 27.17
N GLY A 264 -5.08 1.10 27.60
CA GLY A 264 -5.09 1.52 29.00
C GLY A 264 -6.47 2.01 29.48
N PRO A 265 -6.60 2.38 30.76
CA PRO A 265 -7.90 2.63 31.39
C PRO A 265 -8.65 3.81 30.77
N LYS A 266 -7.99 4.88 30.36
CA LYS A 266 -8.64 6.04 29.71
C LYS A 266 -9.18 5.69 28.32
N ALA A 267 -8.39 4.98 27.51
CA ALA A 267 -8.83 4.52 26.19
C ALA A 267 -9.94 3.48 26.30
N ARG A 268 -9.85 2.57 27.28
CA ARG A 268 -10.91 1.61 27.63
C ARG A 268 -12.23 2.32 27.92
N ALA A 269 -12.25 3.31 28.81
CA ALA A 269 -13.46 4.05 29.18
C ALA A 269 -14.14 4.72 27.96
N ILE A 270 -13.35 5.16 26.97
CA ILE A 270 -13.88 5.69 25.72
C ILE A 270 -14.47 4.57 24.86
N LEU A 271 -13.74 3.46 24.68
CA LEU A 271 -14.21 2.34 23.88
C LEU A 271 -15.49 1.72 24.42
N GLU A 272 -15.63 1.59 25.73
CA GLU A 272 -16.83 1.03 26.37
C GLU A 272 -18.13 1.78 26.01
N ARG A 273 -18.05 3.06 25.68
CA ARG A 273 -19.21 3.85 25.18
C ARG A 273 -19.67 3.42 23.78
N HIS A 274 -18.81 2.70 23.05
CA HIS A 274 -19.06 2.27 21.67
C HIS A 274 -19.29 0.74 21.56
N LYS A 275 -19.63 0.07 22.67
CA LYS A 275 -20.11 -1.32 22.64
C LYS A 275 -21.42 -1.42 21.87
N GLY A 276 -21.67 -2.59 21.28
CA GLY A 276 -22.88 -2.91 20.52
C GLY A 276 -22.58 -3.55 19.18
N ASP A 277 -21.80 -2.90 18.33
CA ASP A 277 -21.32 -3.47 17.08
C ASP A 277 -19.86 -3.88 17.20
N ASP A 278 -19.42 -4.86 16.39
CA ASP A 278 -18.02 -5.31 16.37
C ASP A 278 -17.05 -4.18 15.98
N ILE A 279 -17.50 -3.18 15.22
CA ILE A 279 -16.70 -2.02 14.82
C ILE A 279 -17.06 -0.80 15.67
N PRO A 280 -16.20 -0.38 16.63
CA PRO A 280 -16.51 0.76 17.52
C PRO A 280 -16.58 2.09 16.77
N PHE A 281 -15.76 2.29 15.75
CA PHE A 281 -15.67 3.54 14.99
C PHE A 281 -15.98 3.32 13.51
N SER A 282 -17.10 3.85 13.03
CA SER A 282 -17.48 3.69 11.63
C SER A 282 -17.96 4.98 10.96
N PRO A 283 -17.75 5.13 9.63
CA PRO A 283 -18.31 6.26 8.88
C PRO A 283 -19.84 6.31 8.94
N LEU A 284 -20.49 5.15 8.99
CA LEU A 284 -21.96 5.05 9.08
C LEU A 284 -22.49 5.61 10.39
N ARG A 285 -21.86 5.25 11.53
CA ARG A 285 -22.22 5.82 12.85
C ARG A 285 -22.03 7.33 12.86
N SER A 286 -20.85 7.81 12.42
CA SER A 286 -20.58 9.25 12.36
C SER A 286 -21.55 10.01 11.45
N MET A 287 -22.01 9.39 10.35
CA MET A 287 -23.03 9.98 9.49
C MET A 287 -24.41 9.98 10.17
N ALA A 288 -24.79 8.90 10.85
CA ALA A 288 -26.05 8.83 11.60
C ALA A 288 -26.12 9.91 12.68
N GLU A 289 -25.03 10.09 13.46
CA GLU A 289 -24.90 11.18 14.45
C GLU A 289 -25.04 12.56 13.80
N HIS A 290 -24.38 12.78 12.66
CA HIS A 290 -24.48 14.04 11.92
C HIS A 290 -25.91 14.30 11.44
N MET A 291 -26.57 13.29 10.90
CA MET A 291 -27.96 13.43 10.45
C MET A 291 -28.92 13.68 11.60
N ALA A 292 -28.74 13.00 12.76
CA ALA A 292 -29.50 13.24 13.97
C ALA A 292 -29.34 14.68 14.48
N THR A 293 -28.09 15.15 14.56
CA THR A 293 -27.79 16.54 14.97
C THR A 293 -28.43 17.57 14.02
N ARG A 294 -28.33 17.33 12.70
CA ARG A 294 -28.97 18.20 11.71
C ARG A 294 -30.50 18.17 11.79
N LYS A 295 -31.08 17.00 12.08
CA LYS A 295 -32.52 16.85 12.27
C LYS A 295 -33.00 17.61 13.51
N ALA A 296 -32.29 17.49 14.62
CA ALA A 296 -32.59 18.20 15.85
C ALA A 296 -32.47 19.72 15.75
N ALA A 297 -31.45 20.21 15.01
CA ALA A 297 -31.22 21.64 14.81
C ALA A 297 -32.10 22.26 13.69
N ARG A 298 -33.00 21.48 13.06
CA ARG A 298 -33.81 21.96 11.93
C ARG A 298 -34.98 22.80 12.46
N VAL A 299 -35.03 24.04 12.01
CA VAL A 299 -36.12 24.98 12.29
C VAL A 299 -37.20 24.97 11.20
N THR A 300 -36.81 24.69 9.95
CA THR A 300 -37.72 24.70 8.78
C THR A 300 -38.40 23.34 8.57
N PRO A 301 -39.70 23.32 8.23
CA PRO A 301 -40.42 22.08 7.86
C PRO A 301 -39.77 21.37 6.67
N VAL A 302 -39.86 20.03 6.64
CA VAL A 302 -39.38 19.23 5.51
C VAL A 302 -40.45 19.30 4.41
N TYR A 303 -40.27 20.20 3.46
CA TYR A 303 -41.00 20.11 2.19
C TYR A 303 -40.39 19.01 1.33
N ALA A 304 -41.23 18.26 0.59
CA ALA A 304 -40.79 17.25 -0.33
C ALA A 304 -39.78 17.86 -1.33
N ARG A 305 -38.51 17.57 -1.14
CA ARG A 305 -37.47 18.00 -2.08
C ARG A 305 -37.57 17.16 -3.33
N THR A 306 -37.65 17.77 -4.49
CA THR A 306 -37.30 17.12 -5.75
C THR A 306 -35.97 16.37 -5.56
N LYS A 307 -35.99 15.07 -5.78
CA LYS A 307 -34.80 14.23 -5.63
C LYS A 307 -33.71 14.79 -6.53
N SER A 308 -32.64 15.33 -5.93
CA SER A 308 -31.44 15.66 -6.68
C SER A 308 -30.93 14.39 -7.37
N PRO A 309 -30.50 14.46 -8.65
CA PRO A 309 -29.92 13.32 -9.36
C PRO A 309 -28.58 12.86 -8.79
N HIS A 310 -28.21 13.33 -7.60
CA HIS A 310 -26.96 12.98 -6.94
C HIS A 310 -27.02 11.52 -6.48
N VAL A 311 -26.20 10.68 -7.10
CA VAL A 311 -26.03 9.29 -6.66
C VAL A 311 -25.56 9.30 -5.20
N PRO A 312 -26.29 8.63 -4.28
CA PRO A 312 -25.88 8.59 -2.89
C PRO A 312 -24.49 7.99 -2.76
N ARG A 313 -23.58 8.70 -2.07
CA ARG A 313 -22.25 8.18 -1.81
C ARG A 313 -22.36 6.98 -0.88
N VAL A 314 -22.01 5.79 -1.37
CA VAL A 314 -21.97 4.58 -0.55
C VAL A 314 -20.83 4.73 0.46
N LEU A 315 -21.18 4.83 1.74
CA LEU A 315 -20.22 4.85 2.82
C LEU A 315 -19.76 3.41 3.13
N GLY A 316 -18.46 3.22 3.28
CA GLY A 316 -17.94 1.95 3.76
C GLY A 316 -18.27 1.71 5.24
N GLU A 317 -18.29 0.45 5.65
CA GLU A 317 -18.51 0.05 7.05
C GLU A 317 -17.40 0.55 7.98
N LYS A 318 -16.16 0.62 7.50
CA LYS A 318 -14.98 1.05 8.25
C LYS A 318 -14.26 2.22 7.58
N TRP A 319 -13.59 3.01 8.41
CA TRP A 319 -12.73 4.08 7.95
C TRP A 319 -11.54 3.55 7.15
N THR A 320 -11.14 4.31 6.13
CA THR A 320 -9.78 4.22 5.58
C THR A 320 -8.88 5.26 6.27
N SER A 321 -7.59 4.99 6.36
CA SER A 321 -6.62 5.95 6.95
C SER A 321 -6.66 7.32 6.26
N ASP A 322 -6.92 7.34 4.96
CA ASP A 322 -7.07 8.55 4.15
C ASP A 322 -8.33 9.34 4.51
N ALA A 323 -9.48 8.65 4.59
CA ALA A 323 -10.75 9.26 4.95
C ALA A 323 -10.70 9.82 6.38
N TYR A 324 -10.14 9.05 7.32
CA TYR A 324 -9.90 9.49 8.69
C TYR A 324 -9.02 10.74 8.75
N THR A 325 -7.88 10.74 8.05
CA THR A 325 -6.99 11.92 7.99
C THR A 325 -7.69 13.13 7.34
N LYS A 326 -8.50 12.94 6.30
CA LYS A 326 -9.29 14.02 5.68
C LYS A 326 -10.31 14.60 6.65
N THR A 327 -10.96 13.77 7.46
CA THR A 327 -11.92 14.22 8.48
C THR A 327 -11.24 15.07 9.56
N ILE A 328 -10.05 14.66 10.05
CA ILE A 328 -9.25 15.49 10.97
C ILE A 328 -8.93 16.85 10.34
N ARG A 329 -8.42 16.87 9.11
CA ARG A 329 -8.05 18.11 8.40
C ARG A 329 -9.25 19.04 8.20
N ALA A 330 -10.41 18.50 7.87
CA ALA A 330 -11.64 19.29 7.73
C ALA A 330 -12.08 19.90 9.09
N ALA A 331 -11.90 19.16 10.20
CA ALA A 331 -12.16 19.69 11.54
C ALA A 331 -11.17 20.80 11.92
N CYS A 332 -9.88 20.65 11.61
CA CYS A 332 -8.88 21.71 11.79
C CYS A 332 -9.28 23.00 11.05
N GLN A 333 -9.72 22.89 9.78
CA GLN A 333 -10.18 24.04 9.01
C GLN A 333 -11.36 24.73 9.67
N LYS A 334 -12.35 23.97 10.20
CA LYS A 334 -13.49 24.53 10.93
C LYS A 334 -13.09 25.18 12.26
N ALA A 335 -11.98 24.78 12.83
CA ALA A 335 -11.42 25.34 14.06
C ALA A 335 -10.40 26.46 13.79
N ASN A 336 -10.16 26.85 12.53
CA ASN A 336 -9.11 27.79 12.12
C ASN A 336 -7.70 27.37 12.57
N LEU A 337 -7.42 26.06 12.60
CA LEU A 337 -6.13 25.49 12.99
C LEU A 337 -5.34 25.03 11.77
N THR A 338 -4.01 25.02 11.89
CA THR A 338 -3.14 24.41 10.87
C THR A 338 -3.50 22.92 10.72
N PRO A 339 -3.85 22.45 9.49
CA PRO A 339 -4.24 21.06 9.26
C PRO A 339 -3.13 20.07 9.62
N TRP A 340 -3.50 19.01 10.34
CA TRP A 340 -2.59 17.94 10.69
C TRP A 340 -3.14 16.56 10.29
N GLY A 341 -2.28 15.54 10.28
CA GLY A 341 -2.64 14.19 9.85
C GLY A 341 -2.64 13.20 11.02
N ALA A 342 -3.47 12.16 10.91
CA ALA A 342 -3.71 11.16 11.95
C ALA A 342 -2.42 10.56 12.57
N ASN A 343 -1.38 10.34 11.78
CA ASN A 343 -0.13 9.76 12.29
C ASN A 343 0.59 10.65 13.31
N ARG A 344 0.27 11.97 13.41
CA ARG A 344 0.86 12.86 14.41
C ARG A 344 0.37 12.53 15.83
N LEU A 345 -0.80 11.89 15.99
CA LEU A 345 -1.28 11.39 17.29
C LEU A 345 -0.35 10.28 17.81
N ARG A 346 0.05 9.37 16.94
CA ARG A 346 1.04 8.33 17.27
C ARG A 346 2.40 8.95 17.65
N HIS A 347 2.83 10.00 16.94
CA HIS A 347 4.05 10.74 17.30
C HIS A 347 3.90 11.41 18.67
N ALA A 348 2.74 11.99 18.97
CA ALA A 348 2.48 12.63 20.26
C ALA A 348 2.56 11.62 21.41
N PHE A 349 1.87 10.48 21.30
CA PHE A 349 1.90 9.43 22.30
C PHE A 349 3.32 8.84 22.48
N GLY A 350 3.99 8.50 21.38
CA GLY A 350 5.36 7.98 21.45
C GLY A 350 6.38 8.98 22.05
N THR A 351 6.19 10.28 21.82
CA THR A 351 7.02 11.33 22.42
C THR A 351 6.79 11.44 23.92
N GLU A 352 5.54 11.36 24.35
CA GLU A 352 5.16 11.40 25.76
C GLU A 352 5.70 10.18 26.52
N VAL A 353 5.48 8.96 25.98
CA VAL A 353 6.04 7.73 26.56
C VAL A 353 7.56 7.80 26.64
N ARG A 354 8.23 8.27 25.59
CA ARG A 354 9.69 8.42 25.60
C ARG A 354 10.19 9.38 26.67
N ARG A 355 9.46 10.46 26.92
CA ARG A 355 9.81 11.47 27.92
C ARG A 355 9.65 10.90 29.33
N SER A 356 8.59 10.15 29.59
CA SER A 356 8.23 9.70 30.95
C SER A 356 8.81 8.32 31.29
N PHE A 357 8.98 7.43 30.31
CA PHE A 357 9.36 6.01 30.51
C PHE A 357 10.59 5.57 29.69
N GLY A 358 11.19 6.49 28.94
CA GLY A 358 12.41 6.20 28.18
C GLY A 358 12.19 5.62 26.77
N LEU A 359 13.30 5.30 26.12
CA LEU A 359 13.31 4.90 24.71
C LEU A 359 12.73 3.50 24.48
N GLU A 360 13.07 2.56 25.36
CA GLU A 360 12.65 1.15 25.21
C GLU A 360 11.13 1.00 25.37
N ALA A 361 10.54 1.64 26.37
CA ALA A 361 9.09 1.69 26.53
C ALA A 361 8.41 2.31 25.28
N ALA A 362 8.96 3.40 24.73
CA ALA A 362 8.43 4.00 23.51
C ALA A 362 8.53 3.07 22.30
N ARG A 363 9.62 2.31 22.15
CA ARG A 363 9.79 1.31 21.11
C ARG A 363 8.75 0.18 21.25
N ALA A 364 8.60 -0.36 22.46
CA ALA A 364 7.64 -1.42 22.76
C ALA A 364 6.20 -1.00 22.44
N VAL A 365 5.74 0.14 22.98
CA VAL A 365 4.40 0.68 22.71
C VAL A 365 4.15 0.91 21.22
N LEU A 366 5.13 1.45 20.52
CA LEU A 366 5.02 1.71 19.09
C LEU A 366 5.23 0.44 18.24
N GLY A 367 5.67 -0.67 18.81
CA GLY A 367 6.00 -1.89 18.07
C GLY A 367 7.10 -1.62 17.05
N HIS A 368 8.15 -0.95 17.48
CA HIS A 368 9.38 -0.78 16.71
C HIS A 368 10.34 -1.90 17.13
N THR A 369 10.45 -2.93 16.33
CA THR A 369 11.41 -4.02 16.52
C THR A 369 12.80 -3.56 16.07
N ASN A 370 13.81 -3.87 16.86
CA ASN A 370 15.20 -3.83 16.41
C ASN A 370 15.36 -4.92 15.35
N GLY A 371 15.85 -4.59 14.16
CA GLY A 371 15.92 -5.52 13.04
C GLY A 371 16.48 -6.88 13.40
N GLY A 372 15.68 -7.89 13.15
CA GLY A 372 15.91 -9.31 13.00
C GLY A 372 17.16 -9.93 13.64
N CYS A 373 17.11 -10.31 14.90
CA CYS A 373 17.95 -11.36 15.42
C CYS A 373 17.29 -12.72 15.10
N VAL A 374 18.06 -13.72 14.66
CA VAL A 374 17.54 -15.08 14.38
C VAL A 374 16.87 -15.69 15.62
N THR A 375 17.25 -15.28 16.81
CA THR A 375 16.64 -15.67 18.08
C THR A 375 15.19 -15.18 18.21
N ASP A 376 14.84 -14.05 17.56
CA ASP A 376 13.49 -13.46 17.57
C ASP A 376 12.47 -14.35 16.84
N ILE A 377 12.93 -15.24 15.95
CA ILE A 377 12.06 -16.13 15.16
C ILE A 377 11.54 -17.30 16.00
N TYR A 378 12.27 -17.70 17.04
CA TYR A 378 11.96 -18.89 17.85
C TYR A 378 11.22 -18.60 19.16
N SER A 379 10.92 -17.33 19.45
CA SER A 379 10.36 -16.93 20.76
C SER A 379 9.21 -15.92 20.66
N PHE A 380 8.28 -16.13 19.71
CA PHE A 380 7.16 -15.19 19.49
C PHE A 380 6.33 -14.88 20.74
N ASP A 381 6.00 -15.90 21.54
CA ASP A 381 5.21 -15.71 22.76
C ASP A 381 6.00 -14.94 23.83
N ALA A 382 7.29 -15.25 23.99
CA ALA A 382 8.17 -14.53 24.90
C ALA A 382 8.37 -13.06 24.47
N MET A 383 8.40 -12.78 23.17
CA MET A 383 8.48 -11.40 22.66
C MET A 383 7.20 -10.61 22.91
N GLU A 384 6.02 -11.23 22.75
CA GLU A 384 4.75 -10.57 23.06
C GLU A 384 4.69 -10.22 24.55
N GLU A 385 5.04 -11.15 25.44
CA GLU A 385 5.07 -10.91 26.87
C GLU A 385 6.09 -9.85 27.28
N GLU A 386 7.28 -9.83 26.70
CA GLU A 386 8.30 -8.81 26.96
C GLU A 386 7.85 -7.43 26.47
N MET A 387 7.24 -7.34 25.29
CA MET A 387 6.66 -6.10 24.79
C MET A 387 5.56 -5.59 25.71
N ILE A 388 4.69 -6.48 26.20
CA ILE A 388 3.63 -6.14 27.16
C ILE A 388 4.27 -5.64 28.46
N ARG A 389 5.23 -6.36 29.03
CA ARG A 389 5.94 -5.99 30.26
C ARG A 389 6.59 -4.62 30.18
N GLN A 390 7.24 -4.30 29.05
CA GLN A 390 7.90 -3.01 28.85
C GLN A 390 6.92 -1.86 28.57
N ALA A 391 5.78 -2.14 27.95
CA ALA A 391 4.83 -1.14 27.53
C ALA A 391 3.71 -0.89 28.55
N ALA A 392 3.35 -1.90 29.37
CA ALA A 392 2.22 -1.82 30.28
C ALA A 392 2.29 -0.61 31.26
N PRO A 393 3.41 -0.33 31.96
CA PRO A 393 3.48 0.80 32.88
C PRO A 393 3.18 2.14 32.21
N ALA A 394 3.65 2.34 30.99
CA ALA A 394 3.41 3.56 30.23
C ALA A 394 1.95 3.68 29.77
N VAL A 395 1.34 2.59 29.37
CA VAL A 395 -0.04 2.57 28.88
C VAL A 395 -1.03 2.68 30.03
N GLU A 396 -0.74 2.10 31.19
CA GLU A 396 -1.56 2.24 32.41
C GLU A 396 -1.55 3.69 32.94
N ALA A 397 -0.39 4.33 32.89
CA ALA A 397 -0.26 5.72 33.42
C ALA A 397 -0.83 6.76 32.44
N LEU A 398 -0.60 6.64 31.16
CA LEU A 398 -0.90 7.64 30.14
C LEU A 398 -2.12 7.30 29.29
N GLY A 399 -2.36 6.02 29.05
CA GLY A 399 -3.46 5.49 28.22
C GLY A 399 -4.71 5.29 28.98
#